data_2dcf944f1b5d74b80f216fd6179556f9
#
_entry.id   2dcf944f1b5d74b80f216fd6179556f9
#
_cell.length_a   1.000
_cell.length_b   1.000
_cell.length_c   1.000
_cell.angle_alpha   90.00
_cell.angle_beta   90.00
_cell.angle_gamma   90.00
#
_symmetry.space_group_name_H-M   'P 1'
#
loop_
_entity.id
_entity.type
_entity.pdbx_description
1 polymer ?
#
loop_
_entity_poly.entity_id
_entity_poly.type
_entity_poly.pdbx_seq_one_letter_code
_entity_poly.pdbx_strand_id
1 'polypeptide(L)'
;RWNHSDGDVSSFGSSENFVSKVGAFSNSNDKTFSRSDSWDGRMRVEWKPDSMTVVTFRPKFTYTGSDSYSNNLSASYNADPYLYVTDPLAAASLAQLEADDLMVNKRESKSIVNAGNKRVGGMLQYNRKLGVRGRNVTLRVDANYGKNDSKNLSMNNVHLYQVQNKLGQDSTYQKNRWSLMPTTNHG
;
A
#
# COMPACT_ATOMS: atom_id res chain seq x y z
N ARG A 1 9.29 -2.19 -22.30
CA ARG A 1 10.07 -1.84 -21.11
C ARG A 1 9.54 -2.63 -19.92
N TRP A 2 10.43 -3.22 -19.17
CA TRP A 2 10.14 -3.84 -17.88
C TRP A 2 10.87 -3.05 -16.79
N ASN A 3 10.23 -2.89 -15.65
CA ASN A 3 10.81 -2.27 -14.47
C ASN A 3 10.41 -3.07 -13.23
N HIS A 4 11.38 -3.38 -12.40
CA HIS A 4 11.22 -4.06 -11.12
C HIS A 4 11.77 -3.16 -10.02
N SER A 5 11.07 -3.08 -8.92
CA SER A 5 11.48 -2.35 -7.72
C SER A 5 11.04 -3.13 -6.49
N ASP A 6 11.94 -3.34 -5.58
CA ASP A 6 11.67 -3.81 -4.23
C ASP A 6 12.32 -2.87 -3.21
N GLY A 7 11.74 -2.81 -2.03
CA GLY A 7 12.20 -1.97 -0.94
C GLY A 7 11.82 -2.55 0.40
N ASP A 8 12.75 -2.47 1.33
CA ASP A 8 12.55 -2.80 2.73
C ASP A 8 12.82 -1.54 3.56
N VAL A 9 11.82 -1.10 4.30
CA VAL A 9 11.90 0.09 5.14
C VAL A 9 11.56 -0.29 6.56
N SER A 10 12.44 0.07 7.49
CA SER A 10 12.21 -0.06 8.92
C SER A 10 12.33 1.31 9.56
N SER A 11 11.34 1.70 10.34
CA SER A 11 11.35 2.94 11.11
C SER A 11 11.04 2.65 12.56
N PHE A 12 11.72 3.37 13.44
CA PHE A 12 11.52 3.33 14.88
C PHE A 12 11.13 4.72 15.37
N GLY A 13 10.08 4.79 16.18
CA GLY A 13 9.58 6.02 16.77
C GLY A 13 9.50 5.90 18.28
N SER A 14 9.90 6.95 18.99
CA SER A 14 9.68 7.13 20.42
C SER A 14 9.05 8.48 20.64
N SER A 15 8.04 8.56 21.50
CA SER A 15 7.37 9.82 21.84
C SER A 15 6.98 9.86 23.31
N GLU A 16 6.99 11.07 23.85
CA GLU A 16 6.52 11.40 25.18
C GLU A 16 5.40 12.45 25.09
N ASN A 17 4.34 12.22 25.83
CA ASN A 17 3.22 13.17 25.92
C ASN A 17 3.19 13.78 27.32
N PHE A 18 3.63 15.01 27.45
CA PHE A 18 3.70 15.74 28.72
C PHE A 18 2.34 16.11 29.32
N VAL A 19 1.25 15.99 28.57
CA VAL A 19 -0.11 16.32 29.02
C VAL A 19 -0.82 15.13 29.64
N SER A 20 -0.46 13.92 29.24
CA SER A 20 -1.09 12.67 29.71
C SER A 20 -0.32 12.05 30.86
N LYS A 21 -1.02 11.66 31.93
CA LYS A 21 -0.43 10.87 33.03
C LYS A 21 -0.46 9.36 32.75
N VAL A 22 -1.37 8.91 31.89
CA VAL A 22 -1.53 7.49 31.51
C VAL A 22 -1.10 7.33 30.07
N GLY A 23 -0.15 6.41 29.83
CA GLY A 23 0.38 6.19 28.49
C GLY A 23 1.19 7.38 27.94
N ALA A 24 1.91 8.08 28.84
CA ALA A 24 2.71 9.24 28.49
C ALA A 24 3.86 8.90 27.53
N PHE A 25 4.39 7.71 27.62
CA PHE A 25 5.49 7.23 26.78
C PHE A 25 4.96 6.23 25.75
N SER A 26 5.41 6.33 24.52
CA SER A 26 5.07 5.35 23.50
C SER A 26 6.25 5.09 22.56
N ASN A 27 6.38 3.82 22.18
CA ASN A 27 7.36 3.36 21.21
C ASN A 27 6.64 2.64 20.08
N SER A 28 7.12 2.84 18.85
CA SER A 28 6.63 2.15 17.67
C SER A 28 7.78 1.64 16.80
N ASN A 29 7.55 0.49 16.18
CA ASN A 29 8.44 -0.08 15.19
C ASN A 29 7.62 -0.47 13.98
N ASP A 30 7.90 0.16 12.86
CA ASP A 30 7.24 -0.05 11.60
C ASP A 30 8.20 -0.73 10.63
N LYS A 31 7.79 -1.86 10.08
CA LYS A 31 8.51 -2.57 9.03
C LYS A 31 7.61 -2.70 7.81
N THR A 32 8.08 -2.21 6.68
CA THR A 32 7.35 -2.29 5.42
C THR A 32 8.24 -2.86 4.34
N PHE A 33 7.80 -3.94 3.75
CA PHE A 33 8.37 -4.50 2.52
C PHE A 33 7.42 -4.20 1.37
N SER A 34 7.95 -3.71 0.26
CA SER A 34 7.16 -3.44 -0.95
C SER A 34 7.89 -3.97 -2.17
N ARG A 35 7.12 -4.54 -3.08
CA ARG A 35 7.59 -5.02 -4.37
C ARG A 35 6.67 -4.51 -5.46
N SER A 36 7.23 -4.03 -6.55
CA SER A 36 6.47 -3.57 -7.71
C SER A 36 7.12 -4.05 -9.00
N ASP A 37 6.30 -4.63 -9.85
CA ASP A 37 6.68 -5.04 -11.20
C ASP A 37 5.83 -4.27 -12.22
N SER A 38 6.46 -3.67 -13.21
CA SER A 38 5.75 -2.99 -14.28
C SER A 38 6.25 -3.38 -15.67
N TRP A 39 5.30 -3.54 -16.58
CA TRP A 39 5.52 -3.81 -17.98
C TRP A 39 4.83 -2.74 -18.81
N ASP A 40 5.58 -2.08 -19.67
CA ASP A 40 5.06 -1.10 -20.63
C ASP A 40 5.48 -1.50 -22.04
N GLY A 41 4.49 -1.75 -22.87
CA GLY A 41 4.67 -2.10 -24.27
C GLY A 41 3.98 -1.07 -25.15
N ARG A 42 4.71 -0.54 -26.14
CA ARG A 42 4.19 0.38 -27.14
C ARG A 42 4.74 -0.01 -28.50
N MET A 43 3.88 0.01 -29.49
CA MET A 43 4.25 -0.28 -30.85
C MET A 43 3.63 0.77 -31.78
N ARG A 44 4.25 0.99 -32.93
CA ARG A 44 3.70 1.77 -34.01
C ARG A 44 3.79 0.95 -35.28
N VAL A 45 2.64 0.73 -35.89
CA VAL A 45 2.52 0.10 -37.20
C VAL A 45 2.00 1.13 -38.18
N GLU A 46 2.67 1.28 -39.28
CA GLU A 46 2.26 2.17 -40.36
C GLU A 46 2.10 1.36 -41.63
N TRP A 47 0.91 1.42 -42.21
CA TRP A 47 0.58 0.72 -43.42
C TRP A 47 0.15 1.73 -44.52
N LYS A 48 0.76 1.60 -45.67
CA LYS A 48 0.50 2.45 -46.83
C LYS A 48 0.00 1.60 -47.96
N PRO A 49 -1.33 1.35 -48.07
CA PRO A 49 -1.92 0.54 -49.16
C PRO A 49 -1.74 1.17 -50.55
N ASP A 50 -1.67 2.50 -50.60
CA ASP A 50 -1.42 3.28 -51.82
C ASP A 50 -0.65 4.57 -51.49
N SER A 51 -0.28 5.35 -52.53
CA SER A 51 0.48 6.60 -52.38
C SER A 51 -0.33 7.75 -51.73
N MET A 52 -1.65 7.59 -51.59
CA MET A 52 -2.54 8.60 -51.03
C MET A 52 -3.03 8.25 -49.60
N THR A 53 -2.92 6.99 -49.20
CA THR A 53 -3.50 6.49 -47.95
C THR A 53 -2.40 6.05 -46.96
N VAL A 54 -2.53 6.49 -45.73
CA VAL A 54 -1.68 6.06 -44.61
C VAL A 54 -2.55 5.65 -43.43
N VAL A 55 -2.41 4.43 -43.01
CA VAL A 55 -3.04 3.90 -41.79
C VAL A 55 -1.96 3.73 -40.70
N THR A 56 -2.16 4.38 -39.57
CA THR A 56 -1.26 4.28 -38.43
C THR A 56 -2.00 3.64 -37.27
N PHE A 57 -1.43 2.54 -36.74
CA PHE A 57 -1.93 1.86 -35.56
C PHE A 57 -0.87 1.93 -34.45
N ARG A 58 -1.25 2.42 -33.27
CA ARG A 58 -0.36 2.57 -32.11
C ARG A 58 -0.96 1.89 -30.89
N PRO A 59 -0.81 0.58 -30.77
CA PRO A 59 -1.22 -0.13 -29.54
C PRO A 59 -0.28 0.20 -28.39
N LYS A 60 -0.85 0.22 -27.19
CA LYS A 60 -0.12 0.32 -25.93
C LYS A 60 -0.68 -0.68 -24.92
N PHE A 61 0.22 -1.25 -24.14
CA PHE A 61 -0.10 -2.15 -23.04
C PHE A 61 0.69 -1.72 -21.83
N THR A 62 0.05 -1.66 -20.66
CA THR A 62 0.72 -1.42 -19.38
C THR A 62 0.17 -2.41 -18.37
N TYR A 63 1.07 -3.07 -17.67
CA TYR A 63 0.77 -3.89 -16.51
C TYR A 63 1.61 -3.40 -15.34
N THR A 64 0.99 -3.22 -14.19
CA THR A 64 1.70 -2.93 -12.92
C THR A 64 1.12 -3.84 -11.86
N GLY A 65 1.97 -4.64 -11.24
CA GLY A 65 1.68 -5.43 -10.05
C GLY A 65 2.45 -4.85 -8.88
N SER A 66 1.81 -4.76 -7.72
CA SER A 66 2.48 -4.36 -6.48
C SER A 66 2.01 -5.21 -5.32
N ASP A 67 2.97 -5.66 -4.53
CA ASP A 67 2.78 -6.37 -3.29
C ASP A 67 3.41 -5.55 -2.17
N SER A 68 2.68 -5.38 -1.08
CA SER A 68 3.19 -4.69 0.11
C SER A 68 2.83 -5.48 1.35
N TYR A 69 3.80 -5.64 2.22
CA TYR A 69 3.62 -6.19 3.56
C TYR A 69 4.07 -5.15 4.57
N SER A 70 3.24 -4.85 5.54
CA SER A 70 3.59 -3.98 6.65
C SER A 70 3.32 -4.65 7.99
N ASN A 71 4.22 -4.43 8.94
CA ASN A 71 4.09 -4.86 10.31
C ASN A 71 4.43 -3.67 11.22
N ASN A 72 3.45 -3.24 11.99
CA ASN A 72 3.58 -2.19 12.99
C ASN A 72 3.40 -2.81 14.37
N LEU A 73 4.36 -2.58 15.24
CA LEU A 73 4.28 -2.90 16.66
C LEU A 73 4.41 -1.60 17.44
N SER A 74 3.44 -1.29 18.28
CA SER A 74 3.48 -0.14 19.16
C SER A 74 3.06 -0.50 20.56
N ALA A 75 3.65 0.16 21.54
CA ALA A 75 3.31 0.00 22.95
C ALA A 75 3.36 1.36 23.66
N SER A 76 2.50 1.54 24.66
CA SER A 76 2.45 2.72 25.51
C SER A 76 2.67 2.34 26.96
N TYR A 77 3.35 3.22 27.68
CA TYR A 77 3.84 3.00 29.04
C TYR A 77 3.48 4.19 29.95
N ASN A 78 3.35 3.93 31.24
CA ASN A 78 3.11 4.96 32.25
C ASN A 78 4.39 5.64 32.74
N ALA A 79 5.54 5.03 32.51
CA ALA A 79 6.87 5.58 32.85
C ALA A 79 7.81 5.40 31.65
N ASP A 80 8.92 6.11 31.66
CA ASP A 80 9.95 5.98 30.63
C ASP A 80 10.49 4.55 30.60
N PRO A 81 10.23 3.76 29.55
CA PRO A 81 10.64 2.37 29.48
C PRO A 81 12.15 2.19 29.40
N TYR A 82 12.89 3.20 28.94
CA TYR A 82 14.36 3.14 28.87
C TYR A 82 15.08 3.17 30.21
N LEU A 83 14.35 3.51 31.28
CA LEU A 83 14.87 3.38 32.63
C LEU A 83 14.94 1.92 33.11
N TYR A 84 14.20 1.03 32.49
CA TYR A 84 14.04 -0.38 32.88
C TYR A 84 14.64 -1.34 31.83
N VAL A 85 14.57 -1.02 30.57
CA VAL A 85 15.01 -1.89 29.48
C VAL A 85 15.70 -1.09 28.37
N THR A 86 16.60 -1.76 27.65
CA THR A 86 17.35 -1.12 26.56
C THR A 86 16.52 -1.02 25.26
N ASP A 87 15.72 -2.03 24.95
CA ASP A 87 14.81 -2.06 23.80
C ASP A 87 13.38 -2.34 24.26
N PRO A 88 12.53 -1.29 24.39
CA PRO A 88 11.18 -1.41 24.92
C PRO A 88 10.22 -2.29 24.10
N LEU A 89 10.53 -2.54 22.82
CA LEU A 89 9.68 -3.34 21.94
C LEU A 89 10.17 -4.78 21.77
N ALA A 90 11.30 -5.16 22.34
CA ALA A 90 11.74 -6.54 22.35
C ALA A 90 10.78 -7.42 23.18
N ALA A 91 10.56 -8.66 22.74
CA ALA A 91 9.59 -9.55 23.38
C ALA A 91 9.89 -9.80 24.87
N ALA A 92 11.17 -9.95 25.23
CA ALA A 92 11.59 -10.12 26.64
C ALA A 92 11.36 -8.85 27.47
N SER A 93 11.64 -7.68 26.88
CA SER A 93 11.44 -6.39 27.54
C SER A 93 9.95 -6.08 27.74
N LEU A 94 9.11 -6.40 26.76
CA LEU A 94 7.66 -6.26 26.89
C LEU A 94 7.11 -7.13 28.02
N ALA A 95 7.59 -8.38 28.15
CA ALA A 95 7.19 -9.26 29.24
C ALA A 95 7.63 -8.73 30.62
N GLN A 96 8.83 -8.13 30.71
CA GLN A 96 9.33 -7.50 31.94
C GLN A 96 8.49 -6.25 32.28
N LEU A 97 8.25 -5.35 31.32
CA LEU A 97 7.46 -4.13 31.52
C LEU A 97 6.00 -4.43 31.87
N GLU A 98 5.46 -5.55 31.37
CA GLU A 98 4.15 -6.07 31.76
C GLU A 98 4.17 -6.57 33.23
N ALA A 99 5.18 -7.32 33.62
CA ALA A 99 5.33 -7.81 35.00
C ALA A 99 5.52 -6.67 36.03
N ASP A 100 6.16 -5.57 35.59
CA ASP A 100 6.37 -4.37 36.38
C ASP A 100 5.17 -3.41 36.39
N ASP A 101 4.04 -3.80 35.78
CA ASP A 101 2.78 -3.03 35.67
C ASP A 101 2.95 -1.65 35.03
N LEU A 102 3.91 -1.50 34.11
CA LEU A 102 4.21 -0.26 33.43
C LEU A 102 3.49 -0.13 32.08
N MET A 103 2.98 -1.22 31.53
CA MET A 103 2.32 -1.23 30.24
C MET A 103 0.88 -0.74 30.31
N VAL A 104 0.51 0.15 29.40
CA VAL A 104 -0.86 0.63 29.22
C VAL A 104 -1.55 -0.12 28.08
N ASN A 105 -0.90 -0.16 26.92
CA ASN A 105 -1.40 -0.92 25.77
C ASN A 105 -0.26 -1.46 24.92
N LYS A 106 -0.60 -2.49 24.16
CA LYS A 106 0.24 -3.04 23.09
C LYS A 106 -0.62 -3.23 21.87
N ARG A 107 -0.16 -2.77 20.74
CA ARG A 107 -0.85 -2.94 19.46
C ARG A 107 0.10 -3.55 18.44
N GLU A 108 -0.35 -4.61 17.81
CA GLU A 108 0.30 -5.22 16.66
C GLU A 108 -0.65 -5.14 15.46
N SER A 109 -0.19 -4.52 14.39
CA SER A 109 -0.95 -4.39 13.14
C SER A 109 -0.14 -4.97 11.99
N LYS A 110 -0.72 -5.92 11.28
CA LYS A 110 -0.13 -6.51 10.06
C LYS A 110 -1.05 -6.26 8.90
N SER A 111 -0.48 -5.89 7.76
CA SER A 111 -1.24 -5.67 6.54
C SER A 111 -0.51 -6.27 5.34
N ILE A 112 -1.27 -6.95 4.49
CA ILE A 112 -0.81 -7.47 3.21
C ILE A 112 -1.70 -6.86 2.14
N VAL A 113 -1.10 -6.14 1.20
CA VAL A 113 -1.78 -5.53 0.07
C VAL A 113 -1.21 -6.10 -1.22
N ASN A 114 -2.09 -6.66 -2.04
CA ASN A 114 -1.77 -7.08 -3.40
C ASN A 114 -2.60 -6.23 -4.36
N ALA A 115 -1.96 -5.52 -5.27
CA ALA A 115 -2.65 -4.70 -6.24
C ALA A 115 -2.13 -4.98 -7.66
N GLY A 116 -3.06 -5.03 -8.61
CA GLY A 116 -2.76 -5.22 -10.02
C GLY A 116 -3.51 -4.20 -10.87
N ASN A 117 -2.80 -3.54 -11.78
CA ASN A 117 -3.37 -2.63 -12.74
C ASN A 117 -3.00 -3.09 -14.15
N LYS A 118 -4.00 -3.32 -14.98
CA LYS A 118 -3.85 -3.72 -16.38
C LYS A 118 -4.52 -2.67 -17.25
N ARG A 119 -3.79 -2.14 -18.21
CA ARG A 119 -4.32 -1.19 -19.20
C ARG A 119 -3.91 -1.62 -20.59
N VAL A 120 -4.89 -1.69 -21.47
CA VAL A 120 -4.71 -1.94 -22.90
C VAL A 120 -5.39 -0.80 -23.64
N GLY A 121 -4.73 -0.26 -24.64
CA GLY A 121 -5.32 0.79 -25.44
C GLY A 121 -4.59 0.94 -26.74
N GLY A 122 -5.09 1.84 -27.57
CA GLY A 122 -4.45 2.12 -28.83
C GLY A 122 -5.13 3.25 -29.57
N MET A 123 -4.42 3.73 -30.55
CA MET A 123 -4.89 4.73 -31.51
C MET A 123 -4.83 4.12 -32.91
N LEU A 124 -5.92 4.23 -33.62
CA LEU A 124 -5.99 3.96 -35.05
C LEU A 124 -6.24 5.30 -35.79
N GLN A 125 -5.35 5.63 -36.68
CA GLN A 125 -5.47 6.84 -37.50
C GLN A 125 -5.44 6.46 -38.99
N TYR A 126 -6.44 6.90 -39.71
CA TYR A 126 -6.55 6.79 -41.14
C TYR A 126 -6.40 8.18 -41.76
N ASN A 127 -5.42 8.34 -42.65
CA ASN A 127 -5.20 9.57 -43.41
C ASN A 127 -5.30 9.26 -44.90
N ARG A 128 -6.10 10.05 -45.63
CA ARG A 128 -6.20 9.94 -47.08
C ARG A 128 -6.09 11.32 -47.74
N LYS A 129 -5.18 11.44 -48.71
CA LYS A 129 -5.10 12.60 -49.58
C LYS A 129 -6.21 12.50 -50.63
N LEU A 130 -6.98 13.54 -50.77
CA LEU A 130 -7.98 13.66 -51.83
C LEU A 130 -7.28 14.28 -53.03
N GLY A 131 -7.33 13.71 -54.22
CA GLY A 131 -6.58 14.13 -55.41
C GLY A 131 -6.56 15.63 -55.76
N VAL A 132 -7.19 16.48 -54.95
CA VAL A 132 -7.18 17.94 -55.04
C VAL A 132 -6.10 18.48 -54.11
N ARG A 133 -5.23 19.39 -54.58
CA ARG A 133 -4.12 19.98 -53.87
C ARG A 133 -4.55 20.55 -52.51
N GLY A 134 -3.89 20.11 -51.43
CA GLY A 134 -4.11 20.60 -50.07
C GLY A 134 -5.30 19.99 -49.30
N ARG A 135 -6.06 19.05 -49.89
CA ARG A 135 -7.18 18.40 -49.22
C ARG A 135 -6.79 17.01 -48.73
N ASN A 136 -7.05 16.75 -47.44
CA ASN A 136 -6.90 15.44 -46.83
C ASN A 136 -8.07 15.15 -45.88
N VAL A 137 -8.35 13.89 -45.69
CA VAL A 137 -9.29 13.40 -44.67
C VAL A 137 -8.49 12.62 -43.63
N THR A 138 -8.70 12.94 -42.38
CA THR A 138 -8.11 12.24 -41.24
C THR A 138 -9.23 11.74 -40.34
N LEU A 139 -9.24 10.43 -40.10
CA LEU A 139 -10.09 9.80 -39.12
C LEU A 139 -9.18 9.24 -38.02
N ARG A 140 -9.48 9.53 -36.76
CA ARG A 140 -8.74 9.02 -35.62
C ARG A 140 -9.71 8.42 -34.61
N VAL A 141 -9.37 7.22 -34.16
CA VAL A 141 -10.08 6.50 -33.10
C VAL A 141 -9.07 6.15 -32.01
N ASP A 142 -9.38 6.54 -30.78
CA ASP A 142 -8.63 6.19 -29.58
C ASP A 142 -9.50 5.31 -28.70
N ALA A 143 -8.96 4.17 -28.27
CA ALA A 143 -9.62 3.25 -27.35
C ALA A 143 -8.68 2.90 -26.21
N ASN A 144 -9.22 2.88 -24.97
CA ASN A 144 -8.48 2.48 -23.79
C ASN A 144 -9.41 1.65 -22.91
N TYR A 145 -8.88 0.57 -22.37
CA TYR A 145 -9.53 -0.27 -21.38
C TYR A 145 -8.59 -0.46 -20.21
N GLY A 146 -9.10 -0.35 -18.98
CA GLY A 146 -8.32 -0.56 -17.76
C GLY A 146 -9.06 -1.43 -16.76
N LYS A 147 -8.30 -2.25 -16.04
CA LYS A 147 -8.78 -3.06 -14.92
C LYS A 147 -7.82 -2.91 -13.75
N ASN A 148 -8.37 -2.56 -12.59
CA ASN A 148 -7.66 -2.51 -11.33
C ASN A 148 -8.23 -3.56 -10.39
N ASP A 149 -7.38 -4.43 -9.88
CA ASP A 149 -7.69 -5.41 -8.85
C ASP A 149 -6.85 -5.08 -7.61
N SER A 150 -7.47 -5.03 -6.43
CA SER A 150 -6.76 -4.86 -5.17
C SER A 150 -7.34 -5.77 -4.10
N LYS A 151 -6.45 -6.40 -3.35
CA LYS A 151 -6.81 -7.21 -2.18
C LYS A 151 -6.01 -6.70 -0.98
N ASN A 152 -6.70 -6.44 0.11
CA ASN A 152 -6.08 -6.02 1.36
C ASN A 152 -6.54 -6.96 2.47
N LEU A 153 -5.57 -7.61 3.12
CA LEU A 153 -5.78 -8.39 4.32
C LEU A 153 -5.09 -7.67 5.47
N SER A 154 -5.84 -7.30 6.49
CA SER A 154 -5.28 -6.67 7.69
C SER A 154 -5.66 -7.43 8.96
N MET A 155 -4.71 -7.50 9.86
CA MET A 155 -4.87 -8.01 11.21
C MET A 155 -4.52 -6.91 12.21
N ASN A 156 -5.33 -6.75 13.22
CA ASN A 156 -5.11 -5.79 14.30
C ASN A 156 -5.32 -6.48 15.64
N ASN A 157 -4.26 -6.61 16.41
CA ASN A 157 -4.30 -7.13 17.77
C ASN A 157 -4.04 -5.97 18.72
N VAL A 158 -4.95 -5.74 19.64
CA VAL A 158 -4.82 -4.72 20.67
C VAL A 158 -4.96 -5.40 22.02
N HIS A 159 -3.97 -5.18 22.88
CA HIS A 159 -3.98 -5.62 24.27
C HIS A 159 -3.94 -4.36 25.17
N LEU A 160 -4.95 -4.23 26.01
CA LEU A 160 -5.06 -3.16 27.00
C LEU A 160 -4.80 -3.78 28.38
N TYR A 161 -3.86 -3.23 29.11
CA TYR A 161 -3.41 -3.79 30.40
C TYR A 161 -4.11 -3.14 31.59
N GLN A 162 -4.32 -1.85 31.56
CA GLN A 162 -4.87 -1.08 32.68
C GLN A 162 -6.30 -0.65 32.38
N VAL A 163 -7.23 -1.61 32.29
CA VAL A 163 -8.65 -1.35 32.07
C VAL A 163 -9.41 -1.58 33.39
N GLN A 164 -10.02 -0.52 33.92
CA GLN A 164 -10.92 -0.63 35.06
C GLN A 164 -12.30 -1.12 34.60
N ASN A 165 -12.80 -2.17 35.24
CA ASN A 165 -14.18 -2.61 35.03
C ASN A 165 -15.17 -1.72 35.81
N LYS A 166 -16.48 -1.96 35.64
CA LYS A 166 -17.53 -1.20 36.35
C LYS A 166 -17.47 -1.32 37.90
N LEU A 167 -16.71 -2.28 38.41
CA LEU A 167 -16.51 -2.53 39.85
C LEU A 167 -15.19 -1.90 40.36
N GLY A 168 -14.47 -1.17 39.50
CA GLY A 168 -13.18 -0.55 39.86
C GLY A 168 -12.00 -1.51 39.95
N GLN A 169 -12.14 -2.75 39.49
CA GLN A 169 -11.07 -3.73 39.41
C GLN A 169 -10.29 -3.59 38.13
N ASP A 170 -8.97 -3.63 38.19
CA ASP A 170 -8.15 -3.63 37.00
C ASP A 170 -8.27 -4.95 36.25
N SER A 171 -8.40 -4.86 34.94
CA SER A 171 -8.49 -6.01 34.05
C SER A 171 -7.75 -5.77 32.73
N THR A 172 -7.28 -6.83 32.11
CA THR A 172 -6.69 -6.79 30.77
C THR A 172 -7.77 -7.08 29.73
N TYR A 173 -7.67 -6.43 28.58
CA TYR A 173 -8.58 -6.64 27.45
C TYR A 173 -7.79 -6.84 26.17
N GLN A 174 -8.10 -7.91 25.46
CA GLN A 174 -7.50 -8.23 24.16
C GLN A 174 -8.57 -8.24 23.07
N LYS A 175 -8.31 -7.52 21.97
CA LYS A 175 -9.15 -7.49 20.78
C LYS A 175 -8.35 -7.80 19.54
N ASN A 176 -8.73 -8.87 18.85
CA ASN A 176 -8.18 -9.27 17.57
C ASN A 176 -9.21 -8.97 16.46
N ARG A 177 -8.76 -8.32 15.41
CA ARG A 177 -9.61 -8.04 14.25
C ARG A 177 -8.88 -8.40 12.96
N TRP A 178 -9.54 -9.22 12.15
CA TRP A 178 -9.16 -9.53 10.79
C TRP A 178 -10.07 -8.78 9.81
N SER A 179 -9.50 -8.24 8.75
CA SER A 179 -10.25 -7.59 7.69
C SER A 179 -9.67 -7.99 6.34
N LEU A 180 -10.54 -8.43 5.44
CA LEU A 180 -10.22 -8.69 4.03
C LEU A 180 -11.06 -7.74 3.18
N MET A 181 -10.40 -6.90 2.40
CA MET A 181 -11.06 -5.96 1.48
C MET A 181 -10.59 -6.23 0.05
N PRO A 182 -11.32 -7.02 -0.73
CA PRO A 182 -11.10 -7.12 -2.16
C PRO A 182 -11.74 -5.92 -2.87
N THR A 183 -11.03 -5.31 -3.80
CA THR A 183 -11.55 -4.23 -4.63
C THR A 183 -11.17 -4.48 -6.09
N THR A 184 -12.17 -4.43 -6.98
CA THR A 184 -11.98 -4.57 -8.42
C THR A 184 -12.71 -3.44 -9.13
N ASN A 185 -11.99 -2.66 -9.92
CA ASN A 185 -12.53 -1.58 -10.75
C ASN A 185 -12.23 -1.83 -12.23
N HIS A 186 -13.25 -1.65 -13.07
CA HIS A 186 -13.18 -1.67 -14.52
C HIS A 186 -13.46 -0.26 -15.06
N GLY A 187 -12.64 0.22 -15.98
CA GLY A 187 -12.81 1.53 -16.62
C GLY A 187 -12.32 1.56 -18.05
#